data_ead698c21bf63b00ad61eba08aadff75
#
_entry.id   ead698c21bf63b00ad61eba08aadff75
#
_cell.length_a   1.000
_cell.length_b   1.000
_cell.length_c   1.000
_cell.angle_alpha   90.00
_cell.angle_beta   90.00
_cell.angle_gamma   90.00
#
_symmetry.space_group_name_H-M   'P 1'
#
loop_
_entity.id
_entity.type
_entity.pdbx_description
1 polymer ?
#
loop_
_entity_poly.entity_id
_entity_poly.type
_entity_poly.pdbx_seq_one_letter_code
_entity_poly.pdbx_strand_id
1 'polypeptide(L)'
;CIRDSPYTDPNLLTAAEGDINISPFTLIFERAGIAFAAAAMNAVILTAVLSAGNSGLYVSARMLFSLAQEGKAPKIFTKVNKGGVPMPALMATSAVGAIGFIASIISQEAASLWLVNVSGLAGFITWVGIAVAHYRFRRAYVRQGHSLNDLPYVAPFFPVGPIIAFIMCLLVIGGQNYEAILEGNWAGVMSSYIGLPVFIAVWVIHALVTRDRLIPL
;
A
#
# COMPACT_ATOMS: atom_id res chain seq x y z
N CYS A 1 -15.01 4.70 -26.80
CA CYS A 1 -14.42 3.61 -26.00
C CYS A 1 -15.46 2.89 -25.12
N ILE A 2 -16.37 3.57 -24.43
CA ILE A 2 -17.38 2.91 -23.58
C ILE A 2 -18.40 2.09 -24.39
N ARG A 3 -18.56 2.34 -25.70
CA ARG A 3 -19.46 1.60 -26.59
C ARG A 3 -18.88 0.33 -27.19
N ASP A 4 -17.55 0.21 -27.23
CA ASP A 4 -16.87 -0.85 -28.00
C ASP A 4 -16.47 -2.06 -27.14
N SER A 5 -16.54 -1.91 -25.82
CA SER A 5 -16.26 -2.98 -24.84
C SER A 5 -17.27 -2.90 -23.71
N PRO A 6 -18.42 -3.58 -23.81
CA PRO A 6 -19.37 -3.64 -22.72
C PRO A 6 -18.70 -4.28 -21.49
N TYR A 7 -19.00 -3.78 -20.30
CA TYR A 7 -18.44 -4.31 -19.04
C TYR A 7 -18.82 -5.78 -18.81
N THR A 8 -19.82 -6.28 -19.51
CA THR A 8 -20.26 -7.69 -19.52
C THR A 8 -19.50 -8.56 -20.53
N ASP A 9 -18.41 -8.07 -21.11
CA ASP A 9 -17.58 -8.85 -22.03
C ASP A 9 -17.03 -10.10 -21.35
N PRO A 10 -17.22 -11.31 -21.89
CA PRO A 10 -16.75 -12.54 -21.26
C PRO A 10 -15.25 -12.54 -20.95
N ASN A 11 -14.42 -11.94 -21.81
CA ASN A 11 -12.97 -11.86 -21.58
C ASN A 11 -12.59 -10.85 -20.47
N LEU A 12 -13.42 -9.83 -20.22
CA LEU A 12 -13.25 -8.91 -19.11
C LEU A 12 -13.76 -9.49 -17.79
N LEU A 13 -14.82 -10.31 -17.85
CA LEU A 13 -15.35 -10.98 -16.67
C LEU A 13 -14.39 -12.05 -16.16
N THR A 14 -13.79 -12.86 -17.05
CA THR A 14 -12.75 -13.83 -16.65
C THR A 14 -11.49 -13.14 -16.11
N ALA A 15 -11.10 -11.99 -16.66
CA ALA A 15 -10.02 -11.17 -16.10
C ALA A 15 -10.37 -10.59 -14.73
N ALA A 16 -11.65 -10.27 -14.48
CA ALA A 16 -12.12 -9.81 -13.17
C ALA A 16 -12.19 -10.94 -12.13
N GLU A 17 -12.40 -12.17 -12.56
CA GLU A 17 -12.43 -13.38 -11.71
C GLU A 17 -11.03 -13.89 -11.32
N GLY A 18 -9.97 -13.21 -11.75
CA GLY A 18 -8.59 -13.52 -11.33
C GLY A 18 -7.64 -13.91 -12.46
N ASP A 19 -8.09 -14.02 -13.69
CA ASP A 19 -7.19 -14.20 -14.84
C ASP A 19 -6.50 -12.89 -15.21
N ILE A 20 -5.31 -12.69 -14.64
CA ILE A 20 -4.46 -11.51 -14.85
C ILE A 20 -3.72 -11.51 -16.20
N ASN A 21 -3.92 -12.52 -17.03
CA ASN A 21 -3.20 -12.65 -18.29
C ASN A 21 -3.70 -11.67 -19.38
N ILE A 22 -4.89 -11.10 -19.21
CA ILE A 22 -5.52 -10.22 -20.19
C ILE A 22 -5.66 -8.81 -19.63
N SER A 23 -4.89 -7.88 -20.16
CA SER A 23 -5.07 -6.46 -19.87
C SER A 23 -6.25 -5.88 -20.65
N PRO A 24 -7.20 -5.17 -20.01
CA PRO A 24 -8.28 -4.49 -20.73
C PRO A 24 -7.80 -3.56 -21.83
N PHE A 25 -6.65 -2.91 -21.63
CA PHE A 25 -6.06 -2.02 -22.62
C PHE A 25 -5.55 -2.78 -23.85
N THR A 26 -4.92 -3.94 -23.65
CA THR A 26 -4.42 -4.79 -24.75
C THR A 26 -5.59 -5.34 -25.56
N LEU A 27 -6.66 -5.76 -24.89
CA LEU A 27 -7.86 -6.30 -25.52
C LEU A 27 -8.54 -5.31 -26.48
N ILE A 28 -8.59 -4.02 -26.13
CA ILE A 28 -9.15 -2.97 -26.98
C ILE A 28 -8.39 -2.85 -28.31
N PHE A 29 -7.05 -2.87 -28.25
CA PHE A 29 -6.23 -2.76 -29.46
C PHE A 29 -6.27 -4.03 -30.30
N GLU A 30 -6.35 -5.20 -29.68
CA GLU A 30 -6.48 -6.48 -30.37
C GLU A 30 -7.82 -6.54 -31.16
N ARG A 31 -8.91 -6.10 -30.55
CA ARG A 31 -10.22 -6.02 -31.21
C ARG A 31 -10.29 -4.95 -32.30
N ALA A 32 -9.53 -3.88 -32.19
CA ALA A 32 -9.39 -2.89 -33.24
C ALA A 32 -8.57 -3.40 -34.44
N GLY A 33 -8.06 -4.64 -34.39
CA GLY A 33 -7.25 -5.24 -35.46
C GLY A 33 -5.84 -4.69 -35.59
N ILE A 34 -5.35 -3.97 -34.56
CA ILE A 34 -4.04 -3.32 -34.56
C ILE A 34 -3.08 -4.14 -33.68
N ALA A 35 -2.62 -5.28 -34.19
CA ALA A 35 -1.76 -6.20 -33.44
C ALA A 35 -0.46 -5.55 -32.93
N PHE A 36 0.14 -4.63 -33.69
CA PHE A 36 1.32 -3.89 -33.27
C PHE A 36 1.03 -2.99 -32.04
N ALA A 37 -0.15 -2.36 -31.99
CA ALA A 37 -0.51 -1.50 -30.87
C ALA A 37 -0.74 -2.30 -29.57
N ALA A 38 -1.24 -3.53 -29.66
CA ALA A 38 -1.34 -4.45 -28.53
C ALA A 38 0.05 -4.80 -27.96
N ALA A 39 1.01 -5.13 -28.81
CA ALA A 39 2.38 -5.41 -28.40
C ALA A 39 3.07 -4.18 -27.79
N ALA A 40 2.89 -3.00 -28.40
CA ALA A 40 3.41 -1.74 -27.88
C ALA A 40 2.80 -1.40 -26.50
N MET A 41 1.50 -1.61 -26.32
CA MET A 41 0.83 -1.39 -25.02
C MET A 41 1.38 -2.34 -23.96
N ASN A 42 1.60 -3.60 -24.27
CA ASN A 42 2.20 -4.56 -23.32
C ASN A 42 3.62 -4.13 -22.92
N ALA A 43 4.42 -3.62 -23.84
CA ALA A 43 5.75 -3.07 -23.53
C ALA A 43 5.67 -1.84 -22.61
N VAL A 44 4.70 -0.94 -22.84
CA VAL A 44 4.46 0.22 -21.97
C VAL A 44 4.02 -0.23 -20.58
N ILE A 45 3.10 -1.17 -20.47
CA ILE A 45 2.63 -1.72 -19.18
C ILE A 45 3.81 -2.35 -18.45
N LEU A 46 4.63 -3.17 -19.13
CA LEU A 46 5.80 -3.80 -18.52
C LEU A 46 6.78 -2.77 -17.96
N THR A 47 7.11 -1.74 -18.73
CA THR A 47 8.01 -0.66 -18.28
C THR A 47 7.42 0.12 -17.12
N ALA A 48 6.11 0.39 -17.12
CA ALA A 48 5.42 1.06 -16.01
C ALA A 48 5.45 0.22 -14.71
N VAL A 49 5.21 -1.09 -14.82
CA VAL A 49 5.25 -2.01 -13.67
C VAL A 49 6.67 -2.13 -13.11
N LEU A 50 7.69 -2.26 -13.98
CA LEU A 50 9.09 -2.28 -13.55
C LEU A 50 9.50 -0.97 -12.88
N SER A 51 9.07 0.16 -13.41
CA SER A 51 9.33 1.49 -12.81
C SER A 51 8.66 1.62 -11.44
N ALA A 52 7.41 1.20 -11.31
CA ALA A 52 6.68 1.20 -10.04
C ALA A 52 7.34 0.29 -9.00
N GLY A 53 7.76 -0.91 -9.41
CA GLY A 53 8.48 -1.85 -8.56
C GLY A 53 9.82 -1.28 -8.06
N ASN A 54 10.59 -0.66 -8.95
CA ASN A 54 11.84 0.00 -8.58
C ASN A 54 11.62 1.16 -7.59
N SER A 55 10.60 1.98 -7.83
CA SER A 55 10.21 3.09 -6.93
C SER A 55 9.77 2.58 -5.57
N GLY A 56 8.98 1.51 -5.53
CA GLY A 56 8.54 0.86 -4.30
C GLY A 56 9.71 0.31 -3.48
N LEU A 57 10.68 -0.33 -4.15
CA LEU A 57 11.89 -0.85 -3.52
C LEU A 57 12.76 0.28 -2.93
N TYR A 58 12.93 1.37 -3.69
CA TYR A 58 13.65 2.55 -3.23
C TYR A 58 13.01 3.15 -1.98
N VAL A 59 11.69 3.39 -2.01
CA VAL A 59 10.96 3.97 -0.88
C VAL A 59 11.04 3.06 0.34
N SER A 60 10.78 1.76 0.19
CA SER A 60 10.80 0.80 1.29
C SER A 60 12.18 0.72 1.97
N ALA A 61 13.25 0.68 1.17
CA ALA A 61 14.62 0.65 1.69
C ALA A 61 14.97 1.94 2.46
N ARG A 62 14.54 3.11 1.95
CA ARG A 62 14.73 4.41 2.61
C ARG A 62 13.92 4.53 3.90
N MET A 63 12.68 4.05 3.91
CA MET A 63 11.84 4.03 5.12
C MET A 63 12.45 3.16 6.21
N LEU A 64 12.94 1.96 5.87
CA LEU A 64 13.60 1.07 6.82
C LEU A 64 14.89 1.68 7.37
N PHE A 65 15.68 2.34 6.52
CA PHE A 65 16.87 3.09 6.92
C PHE A 65 16.52 4.24 7.90
N SER A 66 15.48 5.04 7.58
CA SER A 66 15.04 6.13 8.45
C SER A 66 14.58 5.64 9.82
N LEU A 67 13.77 4.57 9.86
CA LEU A 67 13.33 3.95 11.11
C LEU A 67 14.53 3.44 11.95
N ALA A 68 15.57 2.92 11.30
CA ALA A 68 16.78 2.48 12.00
C ALA A 68 17.59 3.67 12.54
N GLN A 69 17.62 4.80 11.84
CA GLN A 69 18.25 6.03 12.36
C GLN A 69 17.51 6.58 13.58
N GLU A 70 16.18 6.47 13.62
CA GLU A 70 15.36 6.86 14.76
C GLU A 70 15.42 5.83 15.93
N GLY A 71 16.19 4.75 15.78
CA GLY A 71 16.28 3.69 16.80
C GLY A 71 15.06 2.75 16.87
N LYS A 72 14.12 2.85 15.92
CA LYS A 72 12.90 2.04 15.84
C LYS A 72 13.07 0.75 15.04
N ALA A 73 14.21 0.56 14.42
CA ALA A 73 14.58 -0.65 13.70
C ALA A 73 16.04 -1.05 14.03
N PRO A 74 16.46 -2.30 13.76
CA PRO A 74 17.83 -2.75 14.04
C PRO A 74 18.88 -1.86 13.40
N LYS A 75 19.92 -1.51 14.17
CA LYS A 75 21.02 -0.62 13.73
C LYS A 75 21.78 -1.10 12.50
N ILE A 76 21.66 -2.37 12.11
CA ILE A 76 22.28 -2.88 10.90
C ILE A 76 21.82 -2.13 9.64
N PHE A 77 20.58 -1.67 9.64
CA PHE A 77 19.99 -0.95 8.52
C PHE A 77 20.44 0.50 8.37
N THR A 78 21.18 1.04 9.34
CA THR A 78 21.80 2.38 9.21
C THR A 78 23.09 2.39 8.40
N LYS A 79 23.62 1.21 8.04
CA LYS A 79 24.85 1.11 7.27
C LYS A 79 24.61 1.48 5.81
N VAL A 80 25.45 2.39 5.30
CA VAL A 80 25.45 2.80 3.89
C VAL A 80 26.76 2.40 3.22
N ASN A 81 26.73 2.15 1.94
CA ASN A 81 27.91 1.92 1.14
C ASN A 81 28.61 3.25 0.77
N LYS A 82 29.75 3.17 0.06
CA LYS A 82 30.51 4.36 -0.41
C LYS A 82 29.68 5.31 -1.30
N GLY A 83 28.61 4.81 -1.94
CA GLY A 83 27.69 5.60 -2.75
C GLY A 83 26.47 6.14 -2.00
N GLY A 84 26.40 6.02 -0.65
CA GLY A 84 25.28 6.49 0.16
C GLY A 84 24.03 5.62 0.10
N VAL A 85 24.13 4.40 -0.46
CA VAL A 85 22.99 3.47 -0.55
C VAL A 85 22.92 2.59 0.70
N PRO A 86 21.78 2.48 1.39
CA PRO A 86 21.59 1.64 2.55
C PRO A 86 21.46 0.15 2.15
N MET A 87 22.58 -0.49 1.82
CA MET A 87 22.62 -1.85 1.28
C MET A 87 21.89 -2.89 2.16
N PRO A 88 22.08 -2.93 3.51
CA PRO A 88 21.36 -3.91 4.31
C PRO A 88 19.83 -3.73 4.28
N ALA A 89 19.36 -2.48 4.26
CA ALA A 89 17.93 -2.19 4.14
C ALA A 89 17.40 -2.58 2.76
N LEU A 90 18.16 -2.28 1.69
CA LEU A 90 17.80 -2.68 0.33
C LEU A 90 17.75 -4.21 0.18
N MET A 91 18.73 -4.93 0.72
CA MET A 91 18.73 -6.40 0.68
C MET A 91 17.56 -7.01 1.44
N ALA A 92 17.21 -6.46 2.62
CA ALA A 92 16.08 -6.94 3.39
C ALA A 92 14.75 -6.73 2.65
N THR A 93 14.54 -5.56 2.08
CA THR A 93 13.31 -5.28 1.29
C THR A 93 13.25 -6.10 0.01
N SER A 94 14.40 -6.31 -0.67
CA SER A 94 14.49 -7.19 -1.84
C SER A 94 14.20 -8.65 -1.48
N ALA A 95 14.65 -9.12 -0.32
CA ALA A 95 14.36 -10.49 0.13
C ALA A 95 12.85 -10.71 0.37
N VAL A 96 12.16 -9.72 0.94
CA VAL A 96 10.69 -9.78 1.08
C VAL A 96 10.02 -9.81 -0.29
N GLY A 97 10.47 -9.01 -1.25
CA GLY A 97 9.98 -9.04 -2.64
C GLY A 97 10.23 -10.39 -3.31
N ALA A 98 11.41 -11.00 -3.08
CA ALA A 98 11.73 -12.33 -3.60
C ALA A 98 10.82 -13.43 -3.04
N ILE A 99 10.43 -13.35 -1.76
CA ILE A 99 9.46 -14.28 -1.15
C ILE A 99 8.11 -14.15 -1.86
N GLY A 100 7.65 -12.92 -2.12
CA GLY A 100 6.43 -12.68 -2.89
C GLY A 100 6.50 -13.26 -4.31
N PHE A 101 7.65 -13.15 -4.97
CA PHE A 101 7.88 -13.74 -6.29
C PHE A 101 7.87 -15.27 -6.25
N ILE A 102 8.49 -15.90 -5.24
CA ILE A 102 8.45 -17.37 -5.07
C ILE A 102 7.02 -17.84 -4.83
N ALA A 103 6.24 -17.12 -4.02
CA ALA A 103 4.83 -17.44 -3.80
C ALA A 103 4.01 -17.40 -5.10
N SER A 104 4.32 -16.47 -6.02
CA SER A 104 3.66 -16.38 -7.33
C SER A 104 3.95 -17.58 -8.26
N ILE A 105 5.09 -18.24 -8.09
CA ILE A 105 5.42 -19.47 -8.85
C ILE A 105 4.50 -20.65 -8.44
N ILE A 106 4.08 -20.67 -7.16
CA ILE A 106 3.22 -21.73 -6.63
C ILE A 106 1.77 -21.52 -7.07
N SER A 107 1.27 -20.28 -6.96
CA SER A 107 -0.05 -19.88 -7.40
C SER A 107 -0.04 -18.39 -7.76
N GLN A 108 0.05 -18.11 -9.05
CA GLN A 108 0.13 -16.74 -9.56
C GLN A 108 -1.11 -15.91 -9.19
N GLU A 109 -2.29 -16.51 -9.33
CA GLU A 109 -3.56 -15.88 -9.04
C GLU A 109 -3.70 -15.53 -7.55
N ALA A 110 -3.55 -16.52 -6.68
CA ALA A 110 -3.65 -16.32 -5.24
C ALA A 110 -2.60 -15.32 -4.73
N ALA A 111 -1.33 -15.48 -5.15
CA ALA A 111 -0.26 -14.59 -4.72
C ALA A 111 -0.50 -13.14 -5.17
N SER A 112 -0.97 -12.91 -6.39
CA SER A 112 -1.33 -11.57 -6.89
C SER A 112 -2.43 -10.94 -6.06
N LEU A 113 -3.53 -11.65 -5.81
CA LEU A 113 -4.65 -11.16 -5.01
C LEU A 113 -4.20 -10.78 -3.59
N TRP A 114 -3.42 -11.65 -2.94
CA TRP A 114 -2.94 -11.38 -1.59
C TRP A 114 -1.99 -10.18 -1.54
N LEU A 115 -1.05 -10.07 -2.47
CA LEU A 115 -0.08 -8.98 -2.52
C LEU A 115 -0.76 -7.62 -2.81
N VAL A 116 -1.71 -7.59 -3.73
CA VAL A 116 -2.48 -6.38 -4.06
C VAL A 116 -3.32 -5.94 -2.87
N ASN A 117 -4.04 -6.87 -2.23
CA ASN A 117 -4.88 -6.57 -1.07
C ASN A 117 -4.06 -6.07 0.12
N VAL A 118 -2.95 -6.73 0.46
CA VAL A 118 -2.05 -6.28 1.53
C VAL A 118 -1.46 -4.91 1.24
N SER A 119 -1.03 -4.66 0.01
CA SER A 119 -0.47 -3.38 -0.40
C SER A 119 -1.49 -2.24 -0.31
N GLY A 120 -2.71 -2.46 -0.82
CA GLY A 120 -3.80 -1.49 -0.73
C GLY A 120 -4.17 -1.17 0.71
N LEU A 121 -4.35 -2.20 1.52
CA LEU A 121 -4.69 -2.05 2.93
C LEU A 121 -3.60 -1.31 3.73
N ALA A 122 -2.32 -1.59 3.48
CA ALA A 122 -1.21 -0.89 4.11
C ALA A 122 -1.22 0.61 3.80
N GLY A 123 -1.60 1.01 2.58
CA GLY A 123 -1.79 2.41 2.20
C GLY A 123 -2.87 3.10 3.04
N PHE A 124 -4.04 2.48 3.18
CA PHE A 124 -5.13 3.04 3.99
C PHE A 124 -4.79 3.09 5.48
N ILE A 125 -4.10 2.10 6.03
CA ILE A 125 -3.60 2.13 7.42
C ILE A 125 -2.63 3.32 7.61
N THR A 126 -1.77 3.58 6.65
CA THR A 126 -0.84 4.72 6.68
C THR A 126 -1.62 6.05 6.69
N TRP A 127 -2.65 6.19 5.86
CA TRP A 127 -3.47 7.40 5.83
C TRP A 127 -4.27 7.61 7.10
N VAL A 128 -4.78 6.55 7.72
CA VAL A 128 -5.37 6.60 9.07
C VAL A 128 -4.34 7.15 10.07
N GLY A 129 -3.11 6.63 10.03
CA GLY A 129 -2.02 7.12 10.87
C GLY A 129 -1.72 8.61 10.68
N ILE A 130 -1.68 9.06 9.43
CA ILE A 130 -1.48 10.49 9.08
C ILE A 130 -2.63 11.35 9.63
N ALA A 131 -3.88 10.93 9.46
CA ALA A 131 -5.04 11.68 9.95
C ALA A 131 -5.02 11.84 11.49
N VAL A 132 -4.71 10.74 12.21
CA VAL A 132 -4.57 10.76 13.67
C VAL A 132 -3.38 11.62 14.11
N ALA A 133 -2.22 11.48 13.45
CA ALA A 133 -1.03 12.27 13.77
C ALA A 133 -1.27 13.77 13.56
N HIS A 134 -1.90 14.16 12.45
CA HIS A 134 -2.25 15.56 12.20
C HIS A 134 -3.18 16.13 13.28
N TYR A 135 -4.22 15.38 13.64
CA TYR A 135 -5.17 15.80 14.66
C TYR A 135 -4.48 15.99 16.02
N ARG A 136 -3.67 15.00 16.45
CA ARG A 136 -2.95 15.04 17.72
C ARG A 136 -1.88 16.12 17.75
N PHE A 137 -1.11 16.26 16.68
CA PHE A 137 -0.07 17.27 16.56
C PHE A 137 -0.63 18.68 16.76
N ARG A 138 -1.69 19.01 16.04
CA ARG A 138 -2.28 20.34 16.11
C ARG A 138 -2.85 20.69 17.48
N ARG A 139 -3.48 19.71 18.14
CA ARG A 139 -3.97 19.89 19.51
C ARG A 139 -2.83 20.03 20.51
N ALA A 140 -1.81 19.22 20.40
CA ALA A 140 -0.64 19.27 21.28
C ALA A 140 0.12 20.61 21.10
N TYR A 141 0.30 21.04 19.87
CA TYR A 141 1.02 22.28 19.53
C TYR A 141 0.38 23.53 20.21
N VAL A 142 -0.93 23.65 20.08
CA VAL A 142 -1.68 24.74 20.72
C VAL A 142 -1.67 24.63 22.26
N ARG A 143 -1.80 23.41 22.81
CA ARG A 143 -1.74 23.18 24.26
C ARG A 143 -0.38 23.51 24.88
N GLN A 144 0.69 23.41 24.11
CA GLN A 144 2.03 23.78 24.53
C GLN A 144 2.28 25.31 24.44
N GLY A 145 1.25 26.09 24.06
CA GLY A 145 1.34 27.55 24.00
C GLY A 145 1.91 28.09 22.68
N HIS A 146 2.14 27.25 21.68
CA HIS A 146 2.64 27.70 20.38
C HIS A 146 1.52 28.29 19.51
N SER A 147 1.86 29.34 18.76
CA SER A 147 0.96 29.96 17.79
C SER A 147 0.92 29.17 16.49
N LEU A 148 -0.28 28.97 15.93
CA LEU A 148 -0.43 28.35 14.60
C LEU A 148 0.21 29.19 13.48
N ASN A 149 0.40 30.49 13.70
CA ASN A 149 1.07 31.37 12.73
C ASN A 149 2.56 31.07 12.58
N ASP A 150 3.17 30.35 13.53
CA ASP A 150 4.58 29.93 13.46
C ASP A 150 4.79 28.73 12.52
N LEU A 151 3.69 28.09 12.08
CA LEU A 151 3.77 26.97 11.16
C LEU A 151 3.87 27.49 9.70
N PRO A 152 4.76 26.91 8.88
CA PRO A 152 4.90 27.29 7.47
C PRO A 152 3.62 27.05 6.66
N TYR A 153 2.78 26.12 7.10
CA TYR A 153 1.48 25.82 6.50
C TYR A 153 0.48 25.37 7.56
N VAL A 154 -0.70 25.95 7.51
CA VAL A 154 -1.84 25.60 8.37
C VAL A 154 -2.98 25.09 7.50
N ALA A 155 -3.24 23.79 7.55
CA ALA A 155 -4.32 23.17 6.79
C ALA A 155 -5.68 23.78 7.21
N PRO A 156 -6.53 24.20 6.23
CA PRO A 156 -7.86 24.71 6.51
C PRO A 156 -8.78 23.59 7.05
N PHE A 157 -9.95 24.00 7.53
CA PHE A 157 -11.02 23.10 7.99
C PHE A 157 -10.64 22.14 9.15
N PHE A 158 -9.69 22.51 9.97
CA PHE A 158 -9.44 21.77 11.19
C PHE A 158 -10.55 22.01 12.24
N PRO A 159 -11.05 20.99 12.96
CA PRO A 159 -10.64 19.58 13.00
C PRO A 159 -11.39 18.69 11.99
N VAL A 160 -12.27 19.24 11.18
CA VAL A 160 -13.20 18.49 10.30
C VAL A 160 -12.43 17.66 9.24
N GLY A 161 -11.41 18.26 8.61
CA GLY A 161 -10.62 17.56 7.58
C GLY A 161 -10.02 16.23 8.04
N PRO A 162 -9.20 16.21 9.10
CA PRO A 162 -8.64 14.98 9.63
C PRO A 162 -9.69 13.95 10.08
N ILE A 163 -10.82 14.41 10.64
CA ILE A 163 -11.89 13.52 11.08
C ILE A 163 -12.58 12.86 9.88
N ILE A 164 -12.91 13.62 8.84
CA ILE A 164 -13.49 13.06 7.60
C ILE A 164 -12.51 12.08 6.98
N ALA A 165 -11.24 12.43 6.84
CA ALA A 165 -10.22 11.55 6.27
C ALA A 165 -10.12 10.23 7.06
N PHE A 166 -10.13 10.30 8.39
CA PHE A 166 -10.13 9.13 9.27
C PHE A 166 -11.35 8.24 9.03
N ILE A 167 -12.57 8.82 9.04
CA ILE A 167 -13.81 8.06 8.83
C ILE A 167 -13.84 7.44 7.44
N MET A 168 -13.47 8.18 6.40
CA MET A 168 -13.44 7.67 5.03
C MET A 168 -12.47 6.50 4.88
N CYS A 169 -11.27 6.60 5.45
CA CYS A 169 -10.31 5.49 5.44
C CYS A 169 -10.85 4.25 6.16
N LEU A 170 -11.51 4.42 7.31
CA LEU A 170 -12.12 3.29 8.02
C LEU A 170 -13.27 2.65 7.22
N LEU A 171 -14.10 3.45 6.55
CA LEU A 171 -15.17 2.95 5.68
C LEU A 171 -14.59 2.15 4.51
N VAL A 172 -13.52 2.63 3.87
CA VAL A 172 -12.85 1.88 2.79
C VAL A 172 -12.23 0.60 3.32
N ILE A 173 -11.53 0.64 4.45
CA ILE A 173 -10.96 -0.57 5.07
C ILE A 173 -12.06 -1.59 5.39
N GLY A 174 -13.16 -1.15 6.01
CA GLY A 174 -14.27 -2.03 6.38
C GLY A 174 -15.06 -2.56 5.19
N GLY A 175 -15.19 -1.76 4.12
CA GLY A 175 -15.94 -2.09 2.91
C GLY A 175 -15.12 -2.77 1.82
N GLN A 176 -13.84 -3.05 2.03
CA GLN A 176 -12.93 -3.52 0.98
C GLN A 176 -13.40 -4.81 0.29
N ASN A 177 -14.02 -5.71 1.02
CA ASN A 177 -14.61 -6.94 0.48
C ASN A 177 -15.89 -7.30 1.26
N TYR A 178 -16.88 -6.40 1.22
CA TYR A 178 -18.13 -6.60 1.94
C TYR A 178 -18.93 -7.80 1.40
N GLU A 179 -18.79 -8.11 0.09
CA GLU A 179 -19.46 -9.24 -0.55
C GLU A 179 -19.03 -10.56 0.07
N ALA A 180 -17.72 -10.77 0.24
CA ALA A 180 -17.20 -11.98 0.91
C ALA A 180 -17.72 -12.12 2.34
N ILE A 181 -17.95 -10.99 3.04
CA ILE A 181 -18.54 -11.01 4.40
C ILE A 181 -20.01 -11.44 4.34
N LEU A 182 -20.79 -10.91 3.39
CA LEU A 182 -22.22 -11.24 3.22
C LEU A 182 -22.43 -12.69 2.79
N GLU A 183 -21.57 -13.21 1.93
CA GLU A 183 -21.60 -14.58 1.41
C GLU A 183 -21.02 -15.61 2.39
N GLY A 184 -20.39 -15.17 3.48
CA GLY A 184 -19.70 -16.06 4.43
C GLY A 184 -18.45 -16.72 3.83
N ASN A 185 -17.85 -16.12 2.80
CA ASN A 185 -16.64 -16.59 2.17
C ASN A 185 -15.41 -16.21 3.00
N TRP A 186 -15.08 -17.03 3.99
CA TRP A 186 -13.95 -16.78 4.90
C TRP A 186 -12.60 -16.72 4.19
N ALA A 187 -12.42 -17.45 3.10
CA ALA A 187 -11.17 -17.37 2.32
C ALA A 187 -11.01 -15.98 1.66
N GLY A 188 -12.06 -15.44 1.09
CA GLY A 188 -12.09 -14.07 0.54
C GLY A 188 -11.88 -13.01 1.61
N VAL A 189 -12.51 -13.17 2.78
CA VAL A 189 -12.30 -12.26 3.93
C VAL A 189 -10.84 -12.30 4.39
N MET A 190 -10.27 -13.50 4.58
CA MET A 190 -8.88 -13.64 5.01
C MET A 190 -7.92 -13.03 4.01
N SER A 191 -8.10 -13.25 2.70
CA SER A 191 -7.22 -12.67 1.67
C SER A 191 -7.25 -11.14 1.65
N SER A 192 -8.42 -10.54 1.93
CA SER A 192 -8.59 -9.09 1.89
C SER A 192 -8.12 -8.39 3.16
N TYR A 193 -8.32 -9.00 4.33
CA TYR A 193 -8.07 -8.36 5.63
C TYR A 193 -6.81 -8.84 6.36
N ILE A 194 -6.02 -9.79 5.79
CA ILE A 194 -4.81 -10.32 6.43
C ILE A 194 -3.79 -9.25 6.83
N GLY A 195 -3.76 -8.13 6.12
CA GLY A 195 -2.89 -7.00 6.43
C GLY A 195 -3.16 -6.37 7.80
N LEU A 196 -4.42 -6.41 8.29
CA LEU A 196 -4.78 -5.85 9.60
C LEU A 196 -4.14 -6.63 10.76
N PRO A 197 -4.33 -7.95 10.90
CA PRO A 197 -3.69 -8.72 11.96
C PRO A 197 -2.16 -8.69 11.87
N VAL A 198 -1.60 -8.68 10.67
CA VAL A 198 -0.14 -8.52 10.48
C VAL A 198 0.32 -7.16 11.01
N PHE A 199 -0.35 -6.08 10.65
CA PHE A 199 -0.03 -4.74 11.14
C PHE A 199 -0.15 -4.66 12.67
N ILE A 200 -1.24 -5.17 13.24
CA ILE A 200 -1.47 -5.18 14.69
C ILE A 200 -0.38 -5.99 15.41
N ALA A 201 -0.02 -7.16 14.87
CA ALA A 201 1.03 -7.98 15.43
C ALA A 201 2.38 -7.25 15.46
N VAL A 202 2.78 -6.64 14.33
CA VAL A 202 4.02 -5.84 14.25
C VAL A 202 3.98 -4.67 15.22
N TRP A 203 2.87 -3.96 15.29
CA TRP A 203 2.69 -2.82 16.23
C TRP A 203 2.78 -3.25 17.68
N VAL A 204 2.12 -4.36 18.07
CA VAL A 204 2.17 -4.91 19.44
C VAL A 204 3.58 -5.36 19.79
N ILE A 205 4.26 -6.10 18.90
CA ILE A 205 5.65 -6.53 19.11
C ILE A 205 6.54 -5.31 19.30
N HIS A 206 6.42 -4.30 18.44
CA HIS A 206 7.19 -3.06 18.58
C HIS A 206 6.92 -2.37 19.93
N ALA A 207 5.65 -2.22 20.31
CA ALA A 207 5.28 -1.58 21.58
C ALA A 207 5.79 -2.34 22.80
N LEU A 208 5.83 -3.68 22.75
CA LEU A 208 6.40 -4.52 23.82
C LEU A 208 7.92 -4.42 23.92
N VAL A 209 8.59 -4.36 22.78
CA VAL A 209 10.06 -4.28 22.71
C VAL A 209 10.57 -2.90 23.13
N THR A 210 9.94 -1.83 22.62
CA THR A 210 10.38 -0.45 22.90
C THR A 210 9.84 0.09 24.21
N ARG A 211 8.84 -0.57 24.82
CA ARG A 211 8.11 -0.08 26.00
C ARG A 211 7.59 1.35 25.85
N ASP A 212 7.31 1.75 24.62
CA ASP A 212 6.76 3.06 24.33
C ASP A 212 5.38 3.23 24.99
N ARG A 213 5.31 4.13 25.96
CA ARG A 213 4.03 4.52 26.56
C ARG A 213 3.38 5.55 25.66
N LEU A 214 2.11 5.34 25.32
CA LEU A 214 1.29 6.38 24.71
C LEU A 214 1.29 7.59 25.63
N ILE A 215 1.95 8.67 25.23
CA ILE A 215 1.92 9.92 25.99
C ILE A 215 0.50 10.49 25.86
N PRO A 216 -0.23 10.66 26.97
CA PRO A 216 -1.54 11.31 26.90
C PRO A 216 -1.39 12.75 26.41
N LEU A 217 -2.39 13.22 25.69
CA LEU A 217 -2.46 14.60 25.15
C LEU A 217 -2.57 15.62 26.25
#